data_ca1d2ce430cda4ced3fdbf67e4a3e485
#
_entry.id   ca1d2ce430cda4ced3fdbf67e4a3e485
#
_cell.length_a   1.000
_cell.length_b   1.000
_cell.length_c   1.000
_cell.angle_alpha   90.00
_cell.angle_beta   90.00
_cell.angle_gamma   90.00
#
_symmetry.space_group_name_H-M   'P 1'
#
loop_
_entity.id
_entity.type
_entity.pdbx_description
1 polymer ?
#
loop_
_entity_poly.entity_id
_entity_poly.type
_entity_poly.pdbx_seq_one_letter_code
_entity_poly.pdbx_strand_id
1 'polypeptide(L)'
;MTKAPKLSGFIRPGCVVEFLQDNEAHIAWVLEEASDRLRLLTRTRREVKLPAARLLPWVGPEFPPGATREEIGHRLEDLEARRREIMAGVNPLELWDMAQGELERAPTEWFAGLLWQEPGINELAALGRALLGAKTHFKFQPPDFEIHPADKVEARLEKERGDKERESVVSAGHSLFVSLWGRIKSGQPPLDPGADLPESRNLAPEVAARLREVLLAQVAGRSPIGSGGGEHGALAKFWESLKKSLPDVPHLALQLAQAWGVLPPHHNYLLDEAGYAWGDGWADAFAGEIATQLERFDAQCAGAELDPTPYVSIDAATTRDIDDAFFVREAELPDGSQGYRCAVALARPTLAWDFGSPLDREVMHRVTSLYLPEGSGHMMPETLGTGRFSLTAGCPRPALVAEFLLDAQGEVLTAQPRLAWIIVARNITYPDAQTALDADSDQHLSLALRLARALLERRLARGAVVIDRPEPCVSLTCMEPDAGPDAEPGAGGHPRVAIEIRETSPDAELLVSEFMILANCGLARWAKEAGVPLLHRTQDIALPVNAQGVFRDPVDIFRVVKLLAPPALECTPRRHAALACEAYATLTSPIRRYVDFLNMAQIQDYLSSGAPRLDRAGLEALIT
;
A
#
# COMPACT_ATOMS: atom_id res chain seq x y z
N MET A 1 8.14 51.19 -38.17
CA MET A 1 6.73 50.80 -37.87
C MET A 1 5.85 51.38 -38.97
N THR A 2 5.72 50.70 -40.08
CA THR A 2 4.80 51.04 -41.19
C THR A 2 3.41 50.56 -40.82
N LYS A 3 2.46 51.47 -40.72
CA LYS A 3 1.05 51.17 -40.50
C LYS A 3 0.57 50.26 -41.64
N ALA A 4 0.08 49.07 -41.34
CA ALA A 4 -0.60 48.20 -42.30
C ALA A 4 -1.68 48.98 -43.06
N PRO A 5 -1.87 48.78 -44.36
CA PRO A 5 -2.88 49.47 -45.12
C PRO A 5 -4.25 49.11 -44.58
N LYS A 6 -5.06 50.13 -44.30
CA LYS A 6 -6.46 49.94 -43.89
C LYS A 6 -7.21 49.25 -45.02
N LEU A 7 -7.63 48.00 -44.83
CA LEU A 7 -8.49 47.23 -45.71
C LEU A 7 -9.79 47.97 -46.09
N SER A 8 -10.20 48.98 -45.32
CA SER A 8 -11.39 49.78 -45.45
C SER A 8 -11.51 50.58 -46.76
N GLY A 9 -10.47 50.64 -47.59
CA GLY A 9 -10.52 51.40 -48.87
C GLY A 9 -11.00 50.61 -50.09
N PHE A 10 -11.18 49.26 -49.96
CA PHE A 10 -11.47 48.39 -51.08
C PHE A 10 -12.77 47.57 -50.98
N ILE A 11 -13.54 47.73 -49.89
CA ILE A 11 -14.74 46.96 -49.63
C ILE A 11 -15.94 47.77 -50.09
N ARG A 12 -16.62 47.32 -51.14
CA ARG A 12 -17.81 47.99 -51.73
C ARG A 12 -19.01 47.04 -51.74
N PRO A 13 -20.25 47.54 -51.83
CA PRO A 13 -21.41 46.69 -52.10
C PRO A 13 -21.18 45.83 -53.35
N GLY A 14 -21.42 44.52 -53.25
CA GLY A 14 -21.10 43.55 -54.29
C GLY A 14 -19.83 42.76 -54.08
N CYS A 15 -18.95 43.17 -53.15
CA CYS A 15 -17.77 42.37 -52.79
C CYS A 15 -18.17 41.16 -51.95
N VAL A 16 -17.46 40.06 -52.19
CA VAL A 16 -17.50 38.85 -51.32
C VAL A 16 -16.39 38.95 -50.30
N VAL A 17 -16.74 38.73 -49.03
CA VAL A 17 -15.80 38.79 -47.88
C VAL A 17 -15.95 37.55 -47.04
N GLU A 18 -14.94 37.30 -46.19
CA GLU A 18 -15.02 36.24 -45.20
C GLU A 18 -14.76 36.81 -43.81
N PHE A 19 -15.34 36.17 -42.81
CA PHE A 19 -15.17 36.50 -41.39
C PHE A 19 -15.18 35.24 -40.55
N LEU A 20 -14.57 35.32 -39.34
CA LEU A 20 -14.56 34.22 -38.41
C LEU A 20 -15.79 34.28 -37.49
N GLN A 21 -16.50 33.17 -37.43
CA GLN A 21 -17.54 32.91 -36.44
C GLN A 21 -17.38 31.46 -35.95
N ASP A 22 -17.39 31.26 -34.63
CA ASP A 22 -17.21 29.96 -34.00
C ASP A 22 -15.93 29.20 -34.47
N ASN A 23 -14.86 29.95 -34.73
CA ASN A 23 -13.57 29.49 -35.29
C ASN A 23 -13.65 28.94 -36.72
N GLU A 24 -14.72 29.16 -37.44
CA GLU A 24 -14.89 28.81 -38.85
C GLU A 24 -14.96 30.06 -39.73
N ALA A 25 -14.42 29.96 -40.95
CA ALA A 25 -14.50 31.02 -41.94
C ALA A 25 -15.84 30.98 -42.64
N HIS A 26 -16.59 32.06 -42.58
CA HIS A 26 -17.90 32.21 -43.21
C HIS A 26 -17.81 33.18 -44.38
N ILE A 27 -18.28 32.76 -45.53
CA ILE A 27 -18.38 33.60 -46.75
C ILE A 27 -19.65 34.45 -46.71
N ALA A 28 -19.56 35.71 -47.11
CA ALA A 28 -20.68 36.62 -47.16
C ALA A 28 -20.53 37.68 -48.25
N TRP A 29 -21.64 38.22 -48.68
CA TRP A 29 -21.76 39.29 -49.63
C TRP A 29 -21.97 40.64 -48.95
N VAL A 30 -21.24 41.66 -49.35
CA VAL A 30 -21.40 43.02 -48.79
C VAL A 30 -22.62 43.69 -49.42
N LEU A 31 -23.65 43.94 -48.64
CA LEU A 31 -24.85 44.66 -49.06
C LEU A 31 -24.66 46.17 -48.95
N GLU A 32 -24.03 46.62 -47.86
CA GLU A 32 -23.88 48.04 -47.54
C GLU A 32 -22.67 48.27 -46.63
N GLU A 33 -21.99 49.38 -46.83
CA GLU A 33 -20.94 49.89 -45.95
C GLU A 33 -21.44 51.19 -45.29
N ALA A 34 -21.52 51.20 -43.97
CA ALA A 34 -21.93 52.36 -43.20
C ALA A 34 -20.94 52.62 -42.07
N SER A 35 -20.13 53.65 -42.19
CA SER A 35 -19.27 54.26 -41.12
C SER A 35 -18.31 53.33 -40.44
N ASP A 36 -17.90 52.23 -40.70
CA ASP A 36 -17.01 51.24 -40.08
C ASP A 36 -17.70 49.88 -39.81
N ARG A 37 -18.97 49.76 -40.17
CA ARG A 37 -19.74 48.52 -40.07
C ARG A 37 -20.23 48.10 -41.44
N LEU A 38 -20.14 46.82 -41.65
CA LEU A 38 -20.59 46.18 -42.90
C LEU A 38 -21.90 45.44 -42.64
N ARG A 39 -22.88 45.59 -43.54
CA ARG A 39 -24.04 44.75 -43.59
C ARG A 39 -23.82 43.68 -44.64
N LEU A 40 -23.77 42.44 -44.15
CA LEU A 40 -23.39 41.28 -44.94
C LEU A 40 -24.58 40.33 -45.11
N LEU A 41 -24.70 39.71 -46.28
CA LEU A 41 -25.62 38.59 -46.50
C LEU A 41 -24.83 37.30 -46.57
N THR A 42 -25.11 36.38 -45.66
CA THR A 42 -24.44 35.06 -45.60
C THR A 42 -25.09 34.10 -46.59
N ARG A 43 -24.41 32.98 -46.85
CA ARG A 43 -24.89 31.86 -47.68
C ARG A 43 -26.29 31.36 -47.25
N THR A 44 -26.56 31.38 -45.93
CA THR A 44 -27.89 31.01 -45.39
C THR A 44 -28.95 32.12 -45.51
N ARG A 45 -28.68 33.14 -46.32
CA ARG A 45 -29.55 34.30 -46.58
C ARG A 45 -29.86 35.13 -45.33
N ARG A 46 -29.04 35.01 -44.29
CA ARG A 46 -29.18 35.84 -43.07
C ARG A 46 -28.33 37.10 -43.20
N GLU A 47 -28.85 38.20 -42.71
CA GLU A 47 -28.09 39.46 -42.63
C GLU A 47 -27.32 39.49 -41.32
N VAL A 48 -26.04 39.83 -41.39
CA VAL A 48 -25.11 39.99 -40.25
C VAL A 48 -24.48 41.37 -40.33
N LYS A 49 -24.36 42.06 -39.22
CA LYS A 49 -23.66 43.34 -39.10
C LYS A 49 -22.39 43.15 -38.29
N LEU A 50 -21.25 43.42 -38.85
CA LEU A 50 -19.98 43.33 -38.18
C LEU A 50 -18.99 44.44 -38.58
N PRO A 51 -18.03 44.81 -37.71
CA PRO A 51 -16.96 45.76 -38.07
C PRO A 51 -16.07 45.22 -39.18
N ALA A 52 -15.58 46.08 -40.06
CA ALA A 52 -14.64 45.74 -41.11
C ALA A 52 -13.34 45.07 -40.57
N ALA A 53 -12.93 45.41 -39.35
CA ALA A 53 -11.78 44.81 -38.69
C ALA A 53 -11.93 43.31 -38.33
N ARG A 54 -13.16 42.75 -38.43
CA ARG A 54 -13.42 41.32 -38.26
C ARG A 54 -13.33 40.48 -39.51
N LEU A 55 -13.12 41.13 -40.66
CA LEU A 55 -12.94 40.43 -41.90
C LEU A 55 -11.57 39.72 -41.92
N LEU A 56 -11.56 38.60 -42.65
CA LEU A 56 -10.31 37.91 -43.00
C LEU A 56 -9.55 38.74 -44.07
N PRO A 57 -8.22 38.66 -44.14
CA PRO A 57 -7.40 39.55 -44.96
C PRO A 57 -7.57 39.36 -46.48
N TRP A 58 -8.21 38.29 -46.90
CA TRP A 58 -8.50 38.03 -48.32
C TRP A 58 -9.92 38.48 -48.68
N VAL A 59 -10.01 39.27 -49.71
CA VAL A 59 -11.29 39.78 -50.23
C VAL A 59 -11.66 39.00 -51.49
N GLY A 60 -12.93 38.60 -51.60
CA GLY A 60 -13.41 37.82 -52.73
C GLY A 60 -13.68 38.64 -53.98
N PRO A 61 -14.25 37.99 -55.02
CA PRO A 61 -14.59 38.72 -56.23
C PRO A 61 -15.63 39.82 -55.98
N GLU A 62 -15.57 40.87 -56.78
CA GLU A 62 -16.55 41.94 -56.82
C GLU A 62 -17.56 41.66 -57.95
N PHE A 63 -18.85 41.78 -57.66
CA PHE A 63 -19.95 41.61 -58.57
C PHE A 63 -20.74 42.88 -58.73
N PRO A 64 -21.40 43.12 -59.86
CA PRO A 64 -22.22 44.29 -60.07
C PRO A 64 -23.33 44.39 -58.99
N PRO A 65 -23.57 45.57 -58.42
CA PRO A 65 -24.67 45.78 -57.48
C PRO A 65 -26.04 45.58 -58.14
N GLY A 66 -26.99 44.97 -57.39
CA GLY A 66 -28.36 44.75 -57.89
C GLY A 66 -28.80 43.31 -58.06
N ALA A 67 -27.95 42.35 -57.66
CA ALA A 67 -28.33 40.95 -57.64
C ALA A 67 -29.42 40.67 -56.58
N THR A 68 -30.34 39.79 -56.91
CA THR A 68 -31.35 39.33 -55.96
C THR A 68 -30.73 38.47 -54.84
N ARG A 69 -31.43 38.39 -53.73
CA ARG A 69 -30.94 37.55 -52.60
C ARG A 69 -30.75 36.07 -53.00
N GLU A 70 -31.50 35.58 -53.92
CA GLU A 70 -31.41 34.22 -54.46
C GLU A 70 -30.17 34.05 -55.30
N GLU A 71 -29.91 34.96 -56.21
CA GLU A 71 -28.70 34.98 -57.05
C GLU A 71 -27.44 35.11 -56.19
N ILE A 72 -27.45 35.95 -55.13
CA ILE A 72 -26.34 36.07 -54.18
C ILE A 72 -26.09 34.74 -53.48
N GLY A 73 -27.16 34.06 -53.05
CA GLY A 73 -27.08 32.77 -52.39
C GLY A 73 -26.37 31.75 -53.30
N HIS A 74 -26.81 31.60 -54.53
CA HIS A 74 -26.19 30.67 -55.51
C HIS A 74 -24.72 31.00 -55.77
N ARG A 75 -24.38 32.27 -55.96
CA ARG A 75 -22.97 32.68 -56.19
C ARG A 75 -22.08 32.39 -54.99
N LEU A 76 -22.60 32.59 -53.74
CA LEU A 76 -21.85 32.24 -52.53
C LEU A 76 -21.67 30.72 -52.39
N GLU A 77 -22.65 29.92 -52.80
CA GLU A 77 -22.57 28.45 -52.81
C GLU A 77 -21.52 27.96 -53.82
N ASP A 78 -21.51 28.52 -55.02
CA ASP A 78 -20.52 28.19 -56.07
C ASP A 78 -19.09 28.55 -55.61
N LEU A 79 -18.91 29.75 -55.05
CA LEU A 79 -17.61 30.17 -54.50
C LEU A 79 -17.16 29.30 -53.34
N GLU A 80 -18.06 28.92 -52.46
CA GLU A 80 -17.78 28.03 -51.33
C GLU A 80 -17.35 26.65 -51.83
N ALA A 81 -18.05 26.09 -52.85
CA ALA A 81 -17.70 24.80 -53.45
C ALA A 81 -16.30 24.85 -54.09
N ARG A 82 -16.04 25.91 -54.86
CA ARG A 82 -14.74 26.10 -55.52
C ARG A 82 -13.60 26.26 -54.54
N ARG A 83 -13.77 27.07 -53.47
CA ARG A 83 -12.77 27.25 -52.40
C ARG A 83 -12.51 25.96 -51.65
N ARG A 84 -13.53 25.15 -51.42
CA ARG A 84 -13.40 23.83 -50.79
C ARG A 84 -12.61 22.86 -51.67
N GLU A 85 -12.86 22.86 -52.98
CA GLU A 85 -12.12 22.04 -53.93
C GLU A 85 -10.62 22.41 -53.94
N ILE A 86 -10.30 23.71 -54.04
CA ILE A 86 -8.92 24.19 -53.98
C ILE A 86 -8.29 23.85 -52.63
N MET A 87 -8.99 24.04 -51.52
CA MET A 87 -8.50 23.75 -50.19
C MET A 87 -8.14 22.28 -50.01
N ALA A 88 -8.87 21.36 -50.63
CA ALA A 88 -8.56 19.93 -50.59
C ALA A 88 -7.22 19.56 -51.24
N GLY A 89 -6.73 20.41 -52.15
CA GLY A 89 -5.42 20.25 -52.81
C GLY A 89 -4.26 20.94 -52.06
N VAL A 90 -4.53 21.65 -50.98
CA VAL A 90 -3.50 22.34 -50.20
C VAL A 90 -3.08 21.50 -49.01
N ASN A 91 -1.77 21.23 -48.89
CA ASN A 91 -1.19 20.60 -47.71
C ASN A 91 -0.53 21.62 -46.79
N PRO A 92 -1.18 22.01 -45.69
CA PRO A 92 -0.62 23.01 -44.77
C PRO A 92 0.68 22.57 -44.09
N LEU A 93 0.93 21.27 -43.97
CA LEU A 93 2.14 20.73 -43.32
C LEU A 93 3.38 21.00 -44.16
N GLU A 94 3.29 20.79 -45.49
CA GLU A 94 4.38 21.09 -46.44
C GLU A 94 4.72 22.60 -46.42
N LEU A 95 3.71 23.45 -46.32
CA LEU A 95 3.91 24.89 -46.21
C LEU A 95 4.59 25.27 -44.89
N TRP A 96 4.25 24.58 -43.81
CA TRP A 96 4.90 24.78 -42.54
C TRP A 96 6.38 24.32 -42.60
N ASP A 97 6.65 23.15 -43.17
CA ASP A 97 8.01 22.63 -43.36
C ASP A 97 8.90 23.59 -44.17
N MET A 98 8.34 24.26 -45.18
CA MET A 98 9.05 25.26 -45.99
C MET A 98 9.27 26.59 -45.23
N ALA A 99 8.39 26.94 -44.32
CA ALA A 99 8.39 28.25 -43.65
C ALA A 99 9.05 28.26 -42.29
N GLN A 100 9.08 27.11 -41.61
CA GLN A 100 9.65 27.03 -40.26
C GLN A 100 11.15 27.34 -40.24
N GLY A 101 11.57 28.15 -39.27
CA GLY A 101 12.97 28.56 -39.12
C GLY A 101 13.41 29.70 -40.03
N GLU A 102 12.64 30.06 -41.09
CA GLU A 102 12.93 31.20 -41.96
C GLU A 102 12.16 32.46 -41.54
N LEU A 103 10.87 32.29 -41.16
CA LEU A 103 10.00 33.41 -40.76
C LEU A 103 9.20 33.07 -39.50
N GLU A 104 9.05 34.08 -38.64
CA GLU A 104 8.14 33.95 -37.49
C GLU A 104 6.68 34.22 -37.87
N ARG A 105 6.46 35.04 -38.91
CA ARG A 105 5.13 35.44 -39.39
C ARG A 105 5.16 35.72 -40.88
N ALA A 106 4.07 35.38 -41.56
CA ALA A 106 3.88 35.69 -42.96
C ALA A 106 2.38 35.92 -43.28
N PRO A 107 2.06 36.82 -44.25
CA PRO A 107 0.73 36.98 -44.78
C PRO A 107 0.34 35.82 -45.69
N THR A 108 -0.98 35.65 -45.94
CA THR A 108 -1.51 34.56 -46.80
C THR A 108 -0.91 34.61 -48.18
N GLU A 109 -0.66 35.78 -48.75
CA GLU A 109 -0.07 36.00 -50.05
C GLU A 109 1.33 35.39 -50.18
N TRP A 110 2.13 35.47 -49.10
CA TRP A 110 3.45 34.83 -49.06
C TRP A 110 3.38 33.33 -49.20
N PHE A 111 2.51 32.68 -48.46
CA PHE A 111 2.28 31.23 -48.57
C PHE A 111 1.70 30.83 -49.94
N ALA A 112 0.82 31.68 -50.50
CA ALA A 112 0.25 31.45 -51.82
C ALA A 112 1.32 31.48 -52.93
N GLY A 113 2.33 32.35 -52.79
CA GLY A 113 3.47 32.42 -53.72
C GLY A 113 4.36 31.18 -53.70
N LEU A 114 4.30 30.34 -52.66
CA LEU A 114 4.98 29.03 -52.64
C LEU A 114 4.26 27.97 -53.46
N LEU A 115 2.94 28.11 -53.68
CA LEU A 115 2.11 27.12 -54.35
C LEU A 115 1.78 27.51 -55.82
N TRP A 116 1.61 28.79 -56.06
CA TRP A 116 1.14 29.30 -57.37
C TRP A 116 1.98 30.50 -57.82
N GLN A 117 2.22 30.62 -59.12
CA GLN A 117 2.96 31.77 -59.68
C GLN A 117 2.12 33.06 -59.61
N GLU A 118 0.83 32.97 -59.87
CA GLU A 118 -0.13 34.09 -59.82
C GLU A 118 -1.39 33.60 -59.08
N PRO A 119 -1.43 33.62 -57.73
CA PRO A 119 -2.57 33.14 -56.99
C PRO A 119 -3.78 34.04 -57.17
N GLY A 120 -4.89 33.46 -57.58
CA GLY A 120 -6.16 34.18 -57.68
C GLY A 120 -6.84 34.35 -56.31
N ILE A 121 -7.95 35.09 -56.29
CA ILE A 121 -8.70 35.43 -55.09
C ILE A 121 -9.24 34.18 -54.36
N ASN A 122 -9.65 33.16 -55.13
CA ASN A 122 -10.19 31.93 -54.53
C ASN A 122 -9.09 31.03 -53.97
N GLU A 123 -7.91 31.04 -54.58
CA GLU A 123 -6.72 30.35 -54.10
C GLU A 123 -6.25 30.95 -52.78
N LEU A 124 -6.19 32.28 -52.66
CA LEU A 124 -5.88 32.96 -51.40
C LEU A 124 -6.86 32.62 -50.29
N ALA A 125 -8.15 32.67 -50.57
CA ALA A 125 -9.18 32.37 -49.59
C ALA A 125 -9.15 30.89 -49.16
N ALA A 126 -8.96 29.98 -50.10
CA ALA A 126 -8.84 28.54 -49.81
C ALA A 126 -7.61 28.21 -48.95
N LEU A 127 -6.47 28.80 -49.33
CA LEU A 127 -5.22 28.68 -48.54
C LEU A 127 -5.36 29.23 -47.15
N GLY A 128 -5.89 30.44 -47.01
CA GLY A 128 -6.11 31.06 -45.67
C GLY A 128 -6.99 30.18 -44.78
N ARG A 129 -8.02 29.56 -45.36
CA ARG A 129 -8.87 28.58 -44.61
C ARG A 129 -8.09 27.32 -44.22
N ALA A 130 -7.24 26.78 -45.13
CA ALA A 130 -6.39 25.63 -44.83
C ALA A 130 -5.43 25.93 -43.67
N LEU A 131 -4.78 27.10 -43.68
CA LEU A 131 -3.91 27.55 -42.59
C LEU A 131 -4.66 27.76 -41.28
N LEU A 132 -5.89 28.32 -41.31
CA LEU A 132 -6.76 28.43 -40.11
C LEU A 132 -7.13 27.08 -39.51
N GLY A 133 -7.24 26.04 -40.34
CA GLY A 133 -7.50 24.66 -39.92
C GLY A 133 -6.30 24.00 -39.23
N ALA A 134 -5.09 24.36 -39.61
CA ALA A 134 -3.84 23.77 -39.11
C ALA A 134 -3.33 24.44 -37.82
N LYS A 135 -4.17 24.51 -36.79
CA LYS A 135 -3.93 25.25 -35.53
C LYS A 135 -2.70 24.78 -34.75
N THR A 136 -2.26 23.58 -34.92
CA THR A 136 -1.04 23.04 -34.29
C THR A 136 0.21 23.73 -34.83
N HIS A 137 0.21 24.05 -36.14
CA HIS A 137 1.34 24.56 -36.88
C HIS A 137 1.29 26.10 -37.08
N PHE A 138 0.09 26.65 -37.18
CA PHE A 138 -0.15 28.06 -37.43
C PHE A 138 -1.11 28.69 -36.41
N LYS A 139 -0.87 29.97 -36.12
CA LYS A 139 -1.80 30.79 -35.36
C LYS A 139 -2.13 32.05 -36.11
N PHE A 140 -3.40 32.25 -36.42
CA PHE A 140 -3.83 33.48 -37.10
C PHE A 140 -3.74 34.68 -36.12
N GLN A 141 -2.96 35.66 -36.52
CA GLN A 141 -2.82 36.96 -35.86
C GLN A 141 -2.99 38.06 -36.91
N PRO A 142 -4.23 38.55 -37.13
CA PRO A 142 -4.54 39.44 -38.22
C PRO A 142 -3.51 40.58 -38.45
N PRO A 143 -3.05 40.81 -39.69
CA PRO A 143 -3.44 40.14 -40.92
C PRO A 143 -2.65 38.87 -41.24
N ASP A 144 -1.67 38.47 -40.41
CA ASP A 144 -0.66 37.46 -40.69
C ASP A 144 -0.97 36.13 -39.96
N PHE A 145 -0.27 35.11 -40.40
CA PHE A 145 -0.14 33.84 -39.67
C PHE A 145 1.20 33.78 -38.93
N GLU A 146 1.19 33.55 -37.63
CA GLU A 146 2.36 33.16 -36.83
C GLU A 146 2.67 31.69 -37.14
N ILE A 147 3.93 31.38 -37.44
CA ILE A 147 4.42 30.05 -37.76
C ILE A 147 4.99 29.47 -36.47
N HIS A 148 4.42 28.36 -35.97
CA HIS A 148 4.92 27.75 -34.74
C HIS A 148 6.25 27.04 -35.01
N PRO A 149 7.29 27.21 -34.20
CA PRO A 149 8.56 26.52 -34.33
C PRO A 149 8.40 25.00 -34.07
N ALA A 150 9.33 24.20 -34.58
CA ALA A 150 9.27 22.75 -34.56
C ALA A 150 9.10 22.15 -33.17
N ASP A 151 9.85 22.65 -32.20
CA ASP A 151 9.78 22.23 -30.79
C ASP A 151 8.37 22.41 -30.19
N LYS A 152 7.72 23.52 -30.50
CA LYS A 152 6.37 23.83 -30.04
C LYS A 152 5.30 22.95 -30.71
N VAL A 153 5.49 22.65 -32.00
CA VAL A 153 4.60 21.74 -32.75
C VAL A 153 4.75 20.32 -32.24
N GLU A 154 5.98 19.85 -32.08
CA GLU A 154 6.29 18.52 -31.56
C GLU A 154 5.70 18.30 -30.15
N ALA A 155 5.94 19.25 -29.22
CA ALA A 155 5.36 19.19 -27.88
C ALA A 155 3.82 19.15 -27.88
N ARG A 156 3.16 19.86 -28.82
CA ARG A 156 1.70 19.82 -28.96
C ARG A 156 1.19 18.49 -29.50
N LEU A 157 1.85 17.97 -30.55
CA LEU A 157 1.49 16.69 -31.13
C LEU A 157 1.70 15.54 -30.15
N GLU A 158 2.78 15.58 -29.38
CA GLU A 158 3.04 14.63 -28.32
C GLU A 158 1.98 14.68 -27.22
N LYS A 159 1.60 15.90 -26.80
CA LYS A 159 0.51 16.10 -25.84
C LYS A 159 -0.83 15.58 -26.39
N GLU A 160 -1.19 15.90 -27.63
CA GLU A 160 -2.44 15.43 -28.26
C GLU A 160 -2.46 13.90 -28.40
N ARG A 161 -1.30 13.29 -28.72
CA ARG A 161 -1.15 11.83 -28.76
C ARG A 161 -1.37 11.23 -27.36
N GLY A 162 -0.69 11.76 -26.34
CA GLY A 162 -0.84 11.30 -24.97
C GLY A 162 -2.26 11.48 -24.43
N ASP A 163 -2.95 12.58 -24.79
CA ASP A 163 -4.34 12.80 -24.40
C ASP A 163 -5.30 11.79 -25.07
N LYS A 164 -5.10 11.49 -26.37
CA LYS A 164 -5.88 10.46 -27.10
C LYS A 164 -5.63 9.05 -26.58
N GLU A 165 -4.38 8.72 -26.29
CA GLU A 165 -4.03 7.43 -25.69
C GLU A 165 -4.68 7.29 -24.31
N ARG A 166 -4.62 8.34 -23.49
CA ARG A 166 -5.27 8.36 -22.17
C ARG A 166 -6.79 8.21 -22.27
N GLU A 167 -7.42 8.90 -23.21
CA GLU A 167 -8.87 8.80 -23.44
C GLU A 167 -9.26 7.39 -23.92
N SER A 168 -8.46 6.78 -24.79
CA SER A 168 -8.65 5.40 -25.23
C SER A 168 -8.55 4.41 -24.06
N VAL A 169 -7.54 4.56 -23.20
CA VAL A 169 -7.36 3.71 -22.01
C VAL A 169 -8.53 3.88 -21.04
N VAL A 170 -9.00 5.12 -20.79
CA VAL A 170 -10.16 5.38 -19.94
C VAL A 170 -11.42 4.73 -20.50
N SER A 171 -11.67 4.88 -21.81
CA SER A 171 -12.85 4.31 -22.45
C SER A 171 -12.86 2.78 -22.39
N ALA A 172 -11.73 2.16 -22.72
CA ALA A 172 -11.57 0.70 -22.67
C ALA A 172 -11.69 0.16 -21.24
N GLY A 173 -11.03 0.81 -20.28
CA GLY A 173 -11.10 0.45 -18.86
C GLY A 173 -12.49 0.61 -18.28
N HIS A 174 -13.19 1.69 -18.63
CA HIS A 174 -14.57 1.91 -18.22
C HIS A 174 -15.49 0.78 -18.72
N SER A 175 -15.39 0.42 -19.99
CA SER A 175 -16.17 -0.68 -20.59
C SER A 175 -15.91 -2.00 -19.89
N LEU A 176 -14.65 -2.32 -19.58
CA LEU A 176 -14.27 -3.51 -18.82
C LEU A 176 -14.89 -3.51 -17.42
N PHE A 177 -14.77 -2.40 -16.67
CA PHE A 177 -15.28 -2.32 -15.31
C PHE A 177 -16.81 -2.39 -15.25
N VAL A 178 -17.51 -1.82 -16.22
CA VAL A 178 -18.97 -1.97 -16.35
C VAL A 178 -19.36 -3.43 -16.60
N SER A 179 -18.62 -4.14 -17.46
CA SER A 179 -18.83 -5.56 -17.72
C SER A 179 -18.58 -6.41 -16.46
N LEU A 180 -17.47 -6.19 -15.76
CA LEU A 180 -17.16 -6.86 -14.49
C LEU A 180 -18.24 -6.60 -13.43
N TRP A 181 -18.71 -5.36 -13.32
CA TRP A 181 -19.81 -5.03 -12.41
C TRP A 181 -21.11 -5.74 -12.79
N GLY A 182 -21.41 -5.88 -14.09
CA GLY A 182 -22.53 -6.68 -14.59
C GLY A 182 -22.44 -8.14 -14.14
N ARG A 183 -21.25 -8.74 -14.18
CA ARG A 183 -20.99 -10.11 -13.68
C ARG A 183 -21.26 -10.22 -12.18
N ILE A 184 -20.74 -9.28 -11.40
CA ILE A 184 -20.97 -9.23 -9.94
C ILE A 184 -22.47 -9.19 -9.63
N LYS A 185 -23.23 -8.31 -10.29
CA LYS A 185 -24.67 -8.19 -10.11
C LYS A 185 -25.44 -9.45 -10.47
N SER A 186 -24.99 -10.18 -11.47
CA SER A 186 -25.64 -11.44 -11.91
C SER A 186 -25.19 -12.66 -11.12
N GLY A 187 -24.36 -12.50 -10.10
CA GLY A 187 -23.85 -13.58 -9.26
C GLY A 187 -22.95 -14.57 -9.99
N GLN A 188 -22.32 -14.14 -11.08
CA GLN A 188 -21.37 -14.98 -11.81
C GLN A 188 -20.08 -15.14 -11.01
N PRO A 189 -19.44 -16.32 -11.05
CA PRO A 189 -18.18 -16.53 -10.35
C PRO A 189 -17.08 -15.59 -10.90
N PRO A 190 -16.06 -15.29 -10.08
CA PRO A 190 -14.85 -14.63 -10.55
C PRO A 190 -14.25 -15.36 -11.75
N LEU A 191 -13.50 -14.64 -12.56
CA LEU A 191 -12.73 -15.25 -13.64
C LEU A 191 -11.53 -15.99 -13.04
N ASP A 192 -11.15 -17.10 -13.67
CA ASP A 192 -9.89 -17.74 -13.34
C ASP A 192 -8.71 -16.80 -13.61
N PRO A 193 -7.63 -16.89 -12.82
CA PRO A 193 -6.43 -16.11 -13.05
C PRO A 193 -5.91 -16.31 -14.49
N GLY A 194 -5.90 -15.23 -15.27
CA GLY A 194 -5.50 -15.28 -16.68
C GLY A 194 -6.61 -15.59 -17.68
N ALA A 195 -7.83 -15.82 -17.24
CA ALA A 195 -8.97 -15.95 -18.16
C ALA A 195 -9.32 -14.60 -18.79
N ASP A 196 -9.56 -14.63 -20.09
CA ASP A 196 -9.88 -13.44 -20.87
C ASP A 196 -11.39 -13.24 -21.01
N LEU A 197 -11.87 -12.07 -20.58
CA LEU A 197 -13.17 -11.57 -21.02
C LEU A 197 -13.09 -11.14 -22.50
N PRO A 198 -14.19 -11.18 -23.26
CA PRO A 198 -14.23 -10.59 -24.60
C PRO A 198 -13.70 -9.15 -24.62
N GLU A 199 -14.02 -8.37 -23.59
CA GLU A 199 -13.58 -6.99 -23.44
C GLU A 199 -12.09 -6.89 -23.10
N SER A 200 -11.53 -7.85 -22.37
CA SER A 200 -10.10 -7.87 -22.02
C SER A 200 -9.22 -8.39 -23.17
N ARG A 201 -9.75 -9.26 -24.04
CA ARG A 201 -9.02 -9.75 -25.21
C ARG A 201 -8.63 -8.66 -26.20
N ASN A 202 -9.40 -7.59 -26.24
CA ASN A 202 -9.16 -6.45 -27.13
C ASN A 202 -8.28 -5.36 -26.47
N LEU A 203 -7.89 -5.54 -25.21
CA LEU A 203 -6.99 -4.60 -24.53
C LEU A 203 -5.55 -4.89 -24.92
N ALA A 204 -4.82 -3.86 -25.28
CA ALA A 204 -3.36 -3.97 -25.37
C ALA A 204 -2.79 -4.41 -24.00
N PRO A 205 -1.77 -5.28 -23.96
CA PRO A 205 -1.21 -5.79 -22.70
C PRO A 205 -0.82 -4.69 -21.72
N GLU A 206 -0.30 -3.58 -22.23
CA GLU A 206 0.10 -2.41 -21.43
C GLU A 206 -1.10 -1.72 -20.77
N VAL A 207 -2.23 -1.64 -21.50
CA VAL A 207 -3.49 -1.08 -20.96
C VAL A 207 -4.02 -1.97 -19.84
N ALA A 208 -4.05 -3.28 -20.06
CA ALA A 208 -4.48 -4.24 -19.04
C ALA A 208 -3.59 -4.18 -17.78
N ALA A 209 -2.27 -4.10 -17.95
CA ALA A 209 -1.32 -3.94 -16.84
C ALA A 209 -1.60 -2.65 -16.05
N ARG A 210 -1.81 -1.54 -16.75
CA ARG A 210 -2.12 -0.25 -16.09
C ARG A 210 -3.44 -0.27 -15.33
N LEU A 211 -4.47 -0.91 -15.87
CA LEU A 211 -5.76 -1.05 -15.17
C LEU A 211 -5.65 -1.93 -13.91
N ARG A 212 -4.87 -3.01 -13.97
CA ARG A 212 -4.57 -3.86 -12.79
C ARG A 212 -3.84 -3.06 -11.72
N GLU A 213 -2.82 -2.31 -12.09
CA GLU A 213 -2.07 -1.43 -11.17
C GLU A 213 -2.98 -0.43 -10.47
N VAL A 214 -3.90 0.21 -11.20
CA VAL A 214 -4.87 1.14 -10.62
C VAL A 214 -5.80 0.45 -9.64
N LEU A 215 -6.34 -0.73 -9.97
CA LEU A 215 -7.17 -1.51 -9.05
C LEU A 215 -6.42 -1.88 -7.77
N LEU A 216 -5.20 -2.41 -7.89
CA LEU A 216 -4.38 -2.79 -6.74
C LEU A 216 -4.02 -1.58 -5.87
N ALA A 217 -3.70 -0.45 -6.48
CA ALA A 217 -3.44 0.79 -5.74
C ALA A 217 -4.67 1.27 -4.95
N GLN A 218 -5.88 1.13 -5.51
CA GLN A 218 -7.12 1.47 -4.82
C GLN A 218 -7.48 0.48 -3.72
N VAL A 219 -7.20 -0.82 -3.91
CA VAL A 219 -7.37 -1.86 -2.88
C VAL A 219 -6.45 -1.60 -1.70
N ALA A 220 -5.21 -1.19 -1.95
CA ALA A 220 -4.24 -0.86 -0.90
C ALA A 220 -4.51 0.48 -0.18
N GLY A 221 -5.68 1.09 -0.38
CA GLY A 221 -6.00 2.36 0.28
C GLY A 221 -5.06 3.52 -0.06
N ARG A 222 -4.19 3.35 -1.07
CA ARG A 222 -3.27 4.38 -1.56
C ARG A 222 -4.03 5.46 -2.32
N SER A 223 -5.18 5.85 -1.76
CA SER A 223 -5.94 7.00 -2.24
C SER A 223 -5.26 8.27 -1.75
N PRO A 224 -5.04 9.27 -2.60
CA PRO A 224 -4.27 10.44 -2.27
C PRO A 224 -5.11 11.46 -1.50
N ILE A 225 -5.45 11.18 -0.25
CA ILE A 225 -5.93 12.21 0.66
C ILE A 225 -4.73 12.64 1.51
N GLY A 226 -4.06 13.67 1.02
CA GLY A 226 -3.09 14.47 1.79
C GLY A 226 -1.64 14.09 1.64
N SER A 227 -1.00 14.53 0.57
CA SER A 227 0.35 15.15 0.54
C SER A 227 0.91 15.21 -0.89
N GLY A 228 1.17 16.40 -1.39
CA GLY A 228 2.12 16.69 -2.48
C GLY A 228 1.70 16.29 -3.90
N GLY A 229 1.47 17.30 -4.76
CA GLY A 229 1.20 17.09 -6.19
C GLY A 229 2.28 16.24 -6.87
N GLY A 230 1.85 15.15 -7.51
CA GLY A 230 2.69 14.21 -8.23
C GLY A 230 1.84 13.10 -8.84
N GLU A 231 2.43 11.95 -9.01
CA GLU A 231 1.82 10.75 -9.62
C GLU A 231 0.53 10.27 -8.92
N HIS A 232 0.44 10.43 -7.58
CA HIS A 232 -0.72 10.02 -6.80
C HIS A 232 -2.01 10.78 -7.15
N GLY A 233 -1.92 12.09 -7.42
CA GLY A 233 -3.06 12.89 -7.86
C GLY A 233 -3.55 12.52 -9.27
N ALA A 234 -2.67 12.01 -10.11
CA ALA A 234 -3.00 11.53 -11.45
C ALA A 234 -3.77 10.19 -11.39
N LEU A 235 -3.35 9.28 -10.50
CA LEU A 235 -4.02 7.98 -10.29
C LEU A 235 -5.45 8.15 -9.77
N ALA A 236 -5.68 9.07 -8.83
CA ALA A 236 -7.02 9.34 -8.31
C ALA A 236 -7.97 9.88 -9.38
N LYS A 237 -7.52 10.86 -10.18
CA LYS A 237 -8.31 11.39 -11.29
C LYS A 237 -8.60 10.31 -12.35
N PHE A 238 -7.64 9.43 -12.57
CA PHE A 238 -7.79 8.33 -13.50
C PHE A 238 -8.84 7.33 -13.02
N TRP A 239 -8.78 6.95 -11.72
CA TRP A 239 -9.80 6.10 -11.09
C TRP A 239 -11.19 6.71 -11.16
N GLU A 240 -11.35 8.00 -10.83
CA GLU A 240 -12.64 8.70 -10.94
C GLU A 240 -13.20 8.69 -12.37
N SER A 241 -12.33 8.75 -13.37
CA SER A 241 -12.75 8.66 -14.78
C SER A 241 -13.21 7.25 -15.15
N LEU A 242 -12.54 6.22 -14.62
CA LEU A 242 -12.86 4.81 -14.87
C LEU A 242 -14.18 4.39 -14.21
N LYS A 243 -14.48 4.87 -12.99
CA LYS A 243 -15.68 4.48 -12.23
C LYS A 243 -16.93 5.33 -12.51
N LYS A 244 -16.88 6.24 -13.46
CA LYS A 244 -17.89 7.30 -13.69
C LYS A 244 -19.36 6.84 -13.71
N SER A 245 -19.67 5.64 -14.17
CA SER A 245 -21.04 5.08 -14.21
C SER A 245 -21.24 3.90 -13.25
N LEU A 246 -20.25 3.58 -12.44
CA LEU A 246 -20.32 2.51 -11.45
C LEU A 246 -20.91 3.05 -10.14
N PRO A 247 -21.58 2.22 -9.34
CA PRO A 247 -22.11 2.65 -8.05
C PRO A 247 -20.98 2.96 -7.06
N ASP A 248 -21.25 3.87 -6.14
CA ASP A 248 -20.37 4.14 -5.02
C ASP A 248 -20.66 3.14 -3.89
N VAL A 249 -20.02 1.98 -3.97
CA VAL A 249 -20.14 0.90 -2.98
C VAL A 249 -18.81 0.68 -2.26
N PRO A 250 -18.84 0.25 -0.99
CA PRO A 250 -17.61 -0.10 -0.27
C PRO A 250 -16.79 -1.14 -1.03
N HIS A 251 -15.46 -0.93 -1.06
CA HIS A 251 -14.50 -1.86 -1.68
C HIS A 251 -14.77 -2.18 -3.16
N LEU A 252 -15.30 -1.22 -3.94
CA LEU A 252 -15.58 -1.41 -5.37
C LEU A 252 -14.35 -1.94 -6.13
N ALA A 253 -13.16 -1.35 -5.88
CA ALA A 253 -11.92 -1.78 -6.53
C ALA A 253 -11.57 -3.23 -6.24
N LEU A 254 -11.74 -3.67 -4.98
CA LEU A 254 -11.54 -5.06 -4.57
C LEU A 254 -12.51 -6.00 -5.29
N GLN A 255 -13.81 -5.65 -5.32
CA GLN A 255 -14.82 -6.45 -6.00
C GLN A 255 -14.54 -6.60 -7.50
N LEU A 256 -14.10 -5.52 -8.16
CA LEU A 256 -13.72 -5.54 -9.59
C LEU A 256 -12.44 -6.37 -9.80
N ALA A 257 -11.44 -6.25 -8.93
CA ALA A 257 -10.20 -7.00 -9.02
C ALA A 257 -10.46 -8.52 -8.82
N GLN A 258 -11.32 -8.88 -7.89
CA GLN A 258 -11.76 -10.27 -7.69
C GLN A 258 -12.56 -10.80 -8.88
N ALA A 259 -13.53 -10.03 -9.38
CA ALA A 259 -14.32 -10.42 -10.54
C ALA A 259 -13.47 -10.59 -11.81
N TRP A 260 -12.38 -9.84 -11.93
CA TRP A 260 -11.42 -9.94 -13.04
C TRP A 260 -10.39 -11.07 -12.85
N GLY A 261 -10.35 -11.74 -11.69
CA GLY A 261 -9.32 -12.74 -11.37
C GLY A 261 -7.93 -12.16 -11.11
N VAL A 262 -7.83 -10.85 -10.86
CA VAL A 262 -6.58 -10.18 -10.43
C VAL A 262 -6.25 -10.52 -8.98
N LEU A 263 -7.27 -10.62 -8.15
CA LEU A 263 -7.17 -11.02 -6.75
C LEU A 263 -8.10 -12.21 -6.47
N PRO A 264 -7.71 -13.12 -5.58
CA PRO A 264 -8.57 -14.23 -5.19
C PRO A 264 -9.81 -13.74 -4.42
N PRO A 265 -10.92 -14.50 -4.41
CA PRO A 265 -12.16 -14.11 -3.73
C PRO A 265 -12.01 -13.83 -2.23
N HIS A 266 -11.02 -14.46 -1.58
CA HIS A 266 -10.74 -14.34 -0.15
C HIS A 266 -9.52 -13.46 0.15
N HIS A 267 -9.11 -12.60 -0.78
CA HIS A 267 -7.95 -11.73 -0.60
C HIS A 267 -8.11 -10.82 0.62
N ASN A 268 -7.11 -10.82 1.48
CA ASN A 268 -7.08 -9.99 2.68
C ASN A 268 -6.53 -8.59 2.36
N TYR A 269 -7.40 -7.70 1.92
CA TYR A 269 -7.04 -6.33 1.54
C TYR A 269 -6.49 -5.48 2.69
N LEU A 270 -6.73 -5.86 3.96
CA LEU A 270 -6.18 -5.14 5.12
C LEU A 270 -4.65 -5.23 5.17
N LEU A 271 -4.06 -6.29 4.62
CA LEU A 271 -2.60 -6.41 4.48
C LEU A 271 -2.05 -5.41 3.47
N ASP A 272 -2.78 -5.20 2.36
CA ASP A 272 -2.39 -4.20 1.35
C ASP A 272 -2.51 -2.78 1.91
N GLU A 273 -3.59 -2.47 2.65
CA GLU A 273 -3.78 -1.18 3.32
C GLU A 273 -2.68 -0.90 4.35
N ALA A 274 -2.25 -1.93 5.08
CA ALA A 274 -1.13 -1.84 6.02
C ALA A 274 0.24 -1.76 5.33
N GLY A 275 0.32 -2.01 4.02
CA GLY A 275 1.58 -2.14 3.31
C GLY A 275 2.39 -3.38 3.73
N TYR A 276 1.75 -4.38 4.33
CA TYR A 276 2.39 -5.58 4.83
C TYR A 276 2.53 -6.62 3.71
N ALA A 277 3.77 -6.83 3.25
CA ALA A 277 4.05 -7.87 2.26
C ALA A 277 3.80 -9.27 2.84
N TRP A 278 2.80 -9.97 2.30
CA TRP A 278 2.41 -11.29 2.77
C TRP A 278 3.39 -12.38 2.28
N GLY A 279 3.60 -13.41 3.12
CA GLY A 279 4.55 -14.49 2.84
C GLY A 279 6.00 -14.08 3.10
N ASP A 280 6.95 -14.92 2.68
CA ASP A 280 8.39 -14.74 2.97
C ASP A 280 9.19 -14.14 1.81
N GLY A 281 8.58 -13.95 0.64
CA GLY A 281 9.24 -13.39 -0.57
C GLY A 281 9.82 -11.97 -0.38
N TRP A 282 9.37 -11.23 0.64
CA TRP A 282 9.94 -9.93 0.98
C TRP A 282 11.42 -10.02 1.37
N ALA A 283 11.86 -11.17 1.95
CA ALA A 283 13.21 -11.39 2.42
C ALA A 283 14.23 -11.48 1.27
N ASP A 284 13.81 -11.83 0.06
CA ASP A 284 14.70 -11.96 -1.11
C ASP A 284 15.44 -10.66 -1.43
N ALA A 285 14.81 -9.52 -1.18
CA ALA A 285 15.45 -8.21 -1.36
C ALA A 285 16.65 -7.96 -0.43
N PHE A 286 16.77 -8.74 0.66
CA PHE A 286 17.79 -8.59 1.70
C PHE A 286 18.72 -9.80 1.78
N ALA A 287 18.81 -10.61 0.72
CA ALA A 287 19.58 -11.87 0.72
C ALA A 287 21.05 -11.69 1.14
N GLY A 288 21.70 -10.59 0.75
CA GLY A 288 23.09 -10.29 1.13
C GLY A 288 23.26 -10.00 2.63
N GLU A 289 22.33 -9.26 3.22
CA GLU A 289 22.33 -8.94 4.66
C GLU A 289 22.05 -10.20 5.49
N ILE A 290 21.09 -11.00 5.04
CA ILE A 290 20.75 -12.28 5.66
C ILE A 290 21.95 -13.23 5.63
N ALA A 291 22.65 -13.36 4.50
CA ALA A 291 23.86 -14.17 4.40
C ALA A 291 24.96 -13.70 5.38
N THR A 292 25.18 -12.39 5.47
CA THR A 292 26.13 -11.80 6.43
C THR A 292 25.74 -12.13 7.89
N GLN A 293 24.46 -12.06 8.22
CA GLN A 293 23.95 -12.38 9.55
C GLN A 293 24.15 -13.87 9.89
N LEU A 294 23.94 -14.77 8.92
CA LEU A 294 24.19 -16.20 9.08
C LEU A 294 25.68 -16.50 9.29
N GLU A 295 26.57 -15.87 8.54
CA GLU A 295 28.02 -16.00 8.73
C GLU A 295 28.47 -15.54 10.12
N ARG A 296 27.97 -14.41 10.61
CA ARG A 296 28.25 -13.91 11.96
C ARG A 296 27.73 -14.85 13.05
N PHE A 297 26.54 -15.41 12.85
CA PHE A 297 26.00 -16.44 13.75
C PHE A 297 26.91 -17.66 13.81
N ASP A 298 27.25 -18.23 12.65
CA ASP A 298 28.06 -19.45 12.56
C ASP A 298 29.45 -19.24 13.17
N ALA A 299 30.08 -18.08 12.94
CA ALA A 299 31.38 -17.74 13.54
C ALA A 299 31.34 -17.66 15.08
N GLN A 300 30.28 -17.08 15.65
CA GLN A 300 30.11 -16.96 17.10
C GLN A 300 29.73 -18.33 17.72
N CYS A 301 28.93 -19.12 17.02
CA CYS A 301 28.51 -20.45 17.46
C CYS A 301 29.71 -21.41 17.59
N ALA A 302 30.65 -21.35 16.63
CA ALA A 302 31.82 -22.24 16.60
C ALA A 302 32.75 -22.08 17.82
N GLY A 303 32.79 -20.91 18.44
CA GLY A 303 33.59 -20.61 19.64
C GLY A 303 32.81 -20.53 20.95
N ALA A 304 31.53 -20.91 20.93
CA ALA A 304 30.65 -20.71 22.07
C ALA A 304 30.86 -21.73 23.18
N GLU A 305 30.96 -21.24 24.42
CA GLU A 305 30.81 -22.06 25.62
C GLU A 305 29.33 -22.36 25.84
N LEU A 306 28.98 -23.66 25.92
CA LEU A 306 27.62 -24.10 26.06
C LEU A 306 27.20 -24.19 27.53
N ASP A 307 26.05 -23.59 27.86
CA ASP A 307 25.39 -23.79 29.15
C ASP A 307 24.89 -25.25 29.25
N PRO A 308 25.28 -26.01 30.27
CA PRO A 308 24.90 -27.41 30.41
C PRO A 308 23.49 -27.63 30.93
N THR A 309 22.73 -26.57 31.22
CA THR A 309 21.37 -26.65 31.78
C THR A 309 20.41 -27.29 30.77
N PRO A 310 19.66 -28.34 31.15
CA PRO A 310 18.76 -29.05 30.24
C PRO A 310 17.41 -28.32 30.11
N TYR A 311 17.38 -27.26 29.36
CA TYR A 311 16.17 -26.48 29.10
C TYR A 311 15.11 -27.30 28.34
N VAL A 312 13.84 -27.00 28.60
CA VAL A 312 12.68 -27.60 27.94
C VAL A 312 11.77 -26.48 27.41
N SER A 313 11.23 -26.58 26.20
CA SER A 313 10.19 -25.71 25.71
C SER A 313 8.86 -26.45 25.59
N ILE A 314 7.73 -25.69 25.69
CA ILE A 314 6.37 -26.19 25.48
C ILE A 314 5.68 -25.27 24.47
N ASP A 315 5.34 -25.80 23.29
CA ASP A 315 4.82 -25.02 22.18
C ASP A 315 3.67 -25.74 21.47
N ALA A 316 2.96 -25.06 20.56
CA ALA A 316 2.03 -25.73 19.68
C ALA A 316 2.79 -26.62 18.65
N ALA A 317 2.17 -27.71 18.23
CA ALA A 317 2.79 -28.65 17.27
C ALA A 317 3.21 -28.00 15.93
N THR A 318 2.55 -26.90 15.58
CA THR A 318 2.81 -26.14 14.34
C THR A 318 3.83 -25.01 14.51
N THR A 319 4.27 -24.72 15.75
CA THR A 319 5.24 -23.65 16.03
C THR A 319 6.60 -24.00 15.47
N ARG A 320 7.18 -23.07 14.69
CA ARG A 320 8.54 -23.19 14.13
C ARG A 320 9.50 -22.16 14.70
N ASP A 321 8.98 -21.08 15.22
CA ASP A 321 9.68 -19.95 15.86
C ASP A 321 9.58 -20.04 17.39
N ILE A 322 10.36 -20.97 17.96
CA ILE A 322 10.38 -21.23 19.41
C ILE A 322 11.19 -20.14 20.08
N ASP A 323 10.48 -19.28 20.84
CA ASP A 323 11.03 -18.10 21.47
C ASP A 323 11.58 -18.34 22.89
N ASP A 324 11.06 -19.34 23.62
CA ASP A 324 11.35 -19.54 25.02
C ASP A 324 11.56 -21.00 25.43
N ALA A 325 12.35 -21.20 26.45
CA ALA A 325 12.57 -22.47 27.14
C ALA A 325 12.83 -22.22 28.62
N PHE A 326 12.60 -23.20 29.45
CA PHE A 326 12.75 -23.05 30.89
C PHE A 326 13.47 -24.25 31.52
N PHE A 327 13.98 -24.00 32.73
CA PHE A 327 14.50 -25.03 33.61
C PHE A 327 14.17 -24.64 35.06
N VAL A 328 13.76 -25.61 35.89
CA VAL A 328 13.50 -25.39 37.32
C VAL A 328 14.08 -26.53 38.15
N ARG A 329 14.59 -26.18 39.31
CA ARG A 329 15.00 -27.16 40.35
C ARG A 329 14.75 -26.62 41.75
N GLU A 330 14.62 -27.52 42.70
CA GLU A 330 14.61 -27.15 44.12
C GLU A 330 15.97 -26.57 44.53
N ALA A 331 15.97 -25.65 45.46
CA ALA A 331 17.16 -24.99 45.96
C ALA A 331 17.01 -24.65 47.44
N GLU A 332 18.08 -24.84 48.20
CA GLU A 332 18.18 -24.32 49.53
C GLU A 332 18.49 -22.82 49.48
N LEU A 333 17.74 -22.05 50.22
CA LEU A 333 17.87 -20.60 50.29
C LEU A 333 18.94 -20.19 51.33
N PRO A 334 19.45 -18.94 51.32
CA PRO A 334 20.46 -18.48 52.25
C PRO A 334 20.07 -18.56 53.73
N ASP A 335 18.78 -18.62 54.03
CA ASP A 335 18.22 -18.79 55.36
C ASP A 335 18.00 -20.26 55.78
N GLY A 336 18.38 -21.22 54.92
CA GLY A 336 18.19 -22.66 55.12
C GLY A 336 16.80 -23.19 54.76
N SER A 337 15.88 -22.34 54.34
CA SER A 337 14.56 -22.78 53.85
C SER A 337 14.64 -23.34 52.42
N GLN A 338 13.61 -24.08 52.01
CA GLN A 338 13.51 -24.62 50.64
C GLN A 338 12.80 -23.61 49.73
N GLY A 339 13.32 -23.50 48.52
CA GLY A 339 12.78 -22.67 47.47
C GLY A 339 13.07 -23.23 46.10
N TYR A 340 13.06 -22.38 45.10
CA TYR A 340 13.27 -22.76 43.68
C TYR A 340 14.38 -21.93 43.04
N ARG A 341 15.18 -22.57 42.24
CA ARG A 341 15.99 -21.91 41.21
C ARG A 341 15.32 -22.16 39.85
N CYS A 342 14.88 -21.09 39.21
CA CYS A 342 14.24 -21.12 37.91
C CYS A 342 15.06 -20.32 36.90
N ALA A 343 15.23 -20.82 35.71
CA ALA A 343 15.86 -20.14 34.59
C ALA A 343 14.90 -20.14 33.38
N VAL A 344 14.65 -18.98 32.82
CA VAL A 344 13.89 -18.81 31.59
C VAL A 344 14.85 -18.31 30.52
N ALA A 345 15.05 -19.11 29.48
CA ALA A 345 15.89 -18.80 28.33
C ALA A 345 15.03 -18.26 27.19
N LEU A 346 15.38 -17.10 26.69
CA LEU A 346 14.69 -16.41 25.59
C LEU A 346 15.59 -16.39 24.38
N ALA A 347 15.07 -16.73 23.21
CA ALA A 347 15.80 -16.64 21.95
C ALA A 347 16.42 -15.26 21.77
N ARG A 348 17.65 -15.18 21.28
CA ARG A 348 18.39 -13.93 21.13
C ARG A 348 18.69 -13.61 19.66
N PRO A 349 17.69 -13.20 18.88
CA PRO A 349 17.87 -12.82 17.48
C PRO A 349 18.66 -11.51 17.30
N THR A 350 18.91 -10.77 18.36
CA THR A 350 19.74 -9.57 18.40
C THR A 350 21.24 -9.85 18.31
N LEU A 351 21.66 -11.14 18.30
CA LEU A 351 23.05 -11.54 18.19
C LEU A 351 23.69 -11.00 16.90
N ALA A 352 24.68 -10.11 17.05
CA ALA A 352 25.39 -9.47 15.94
C ALA A 352 24.48 -8.79 14.89
N TRP A 353 23.27 -8.40 15.29
CA TRP A 353 22.30 -7.73 14.42
C TRP A 353 22.78 -6.34 14.00
N ASP A 354 22.61 -6.02 12.71
CA ASP A 354 23.01 -4.74 12.14
C ASP A 354 21.84 -3.75 12.20
N PHE A 355 21.70 -3.10 13.36
CA PHE A 355 20.65 -2.11 13.58
C PHE A 355 20.80 -0.89 12.67
N GLY A 356 19.70 -0.42 12.10
CA GLY A 356 19.65 0.67 11.14
C GLY A 356 19.96 0.25 9.70
N SER A 357 20.25 -1.04 9.45
CA SER A 357 20.37 -1.59 8.09
C SER A 357 19.03 -1.56 7.35
N PRO A 358 19.01 -1.72 6.01
CA PRO A 358 17.76 -1.91 5.27
C PRO A 358 16.92 -3.08 5.80
N LEU A 359 17.52 -4.21 6.13
CA LEU A 359 16.82 -5.36 6.72
C LEU A 359 16.21 -5.03 8.08
N ASP A 360 16.95 -4.33 8.97
CA ASP A 360 16.42 -3.91 10.28
C ASP A 360 15.22 -2.99 10.13
N ARG A 361 15.26 -2.02 9.21
CA ARG A 361 14.12 -1.13 8.93
C ARG A 361 12.89 -1.88 8.44
N GLU A 362 13.07 -2.90 7.61
CA GLU A 362 11.96 -3.74 7.17
C GLU A 362 11.38 -4.59 8.31
N VAL A 363 12.22 -5.21 9.13
CA VAL A 363 11.80 -5.96 10.32
C VAL A 363 11.06 -5.04 11.30
N MET A 364 11.54 -3.82 11.50
CA MET A 364 10.85 -2.80 12.29
C MET A 364 9.49 -2.40 11.68
N HIS A 365 9.43 -2.22 10.36
CA HIS A 365 8.19 -1.88 9.64
C HIS A 365 7.15 -3.00 9.76
N ARG A 366 7.57 -4.26 9.74
CA ARG A 366 6.69 -5.43 9.94
C ARG A 366 6.14 -5.55 11.36
N VAL A 367 6.81 -5.00 12.35
CA VAL A 367 6.41 -4.90 13.78
C VAL A 367 6.19 -6.26 14.46
N THR A 368 5.44 -7.17 13.84
CA THR A 368 5.08 -8.48 14.41
C THR A 368 4.82 -9.53 13.33
N SER A 369 5.08 -10.79 13.65
CA SER A 369 4.59 -11.90 12.83
C SER A 369 3.07 -11.99 12.94
N LEU A 370 2.41 -12.27 11.81
CA LEU A 370 0.98 -12.46 11.71
C LEU A 370 0.68 -13.94 11.47
N TYR A 371 -0.19 -14.51 12.27
CA TYR A 371 -0.67 -15.88 12.13
C TYR A 371 -2.16 -15.82 11.83
N LEU A 372 -2.48 -15.96 10.55
CA LEU A 372 -3.84 -15.84 10.02
C LEU A 372 -4.32 -17.20 9.52
N PRO A 373 -5.63 -17.41 9.36
CA PRO A 373 -6.15 -18.62 8.74
C PRO A 373 -5.58 -18.91 7.34
N GLU A 374 -5.14 -17.86 6.63
CA GLU A 374 -4.50 -17.93 5.30
C GLU A 374 -3.02 -18.41 5.36
N GLY A 375 -2.42 -18.46 6.54
CA GLY A 375 -1.02 -18.81 6.74
C GLY A 375 -0.29 -17.88 7.68
N SER A 376 1.04 -17.85 7.58
CA SER A 376 1.91 -17.03 8.43
C SER A 376 2.66 -15.98 7.60
N GLY A 377 2.77 -14.76 8.15
CA GLY A 377 3.67 -13.73 7.65
C GLY A 377 4.69 -13.41 8.74
N HIS A 378 5.94 -13.86 8.57
CA HIS A 378 6.96 -13.72 9.60
C HIS A 378 7.53 -12.30 9.66
N MET A 379 7.79 -11.82 10.88
CA MET A 379 8.49 -10.54 11.11
C MET A 379 9.94 -10.63 10.65
N MET A 380 10.62 -11.72 10.96
CA MET A 380 11.99 -12.00 10.51
C MET A 380 12.02 -12.91 9.30
N PRO A 381 13.07 -12.84 8.45
CA PRO A 381 13.28 -13.85 7.43
C PRO A 381 13.24 -15.26 8.03
N GLU A 382 12.58 -16.20 7.35
CA GLU A 382 12.38 -17.56 7.86
C GLU A 382 13.71 -18.26 8.21
N THR A 383 14.75 -18.09 7.39
CA THR A 383 16.07 -18.65 7.63
C THR A 383 16.71 -18.18 8.95
N LEU A 384 16.38 -17.00 9.40
CA LEU A 384 16.81 -16.44 10.68
C LEU A 384 15.85 -16.81 11.80
N GLY A 385 14.57 -16.43 11.68
CA GLY A 385 13.57 -16.56 12.74
C GLY A 385 13.28 -18.02 13.09
N THR A 386 12.77 -18.80 12.16
CA THR A 386 12.44 -20.22 12.38
C THR A 386 13.69 -21.14 12.24
N GLY A 387 14.76 -20.63 11.63
CA GLY A 387 16.01 -21.37 11.42
C GLY A 387 17.01 -21.19 12.55
N ARG A 388 17.84 -20.14 12.48
CA ARG A 388 19.01 -19.98 13.35
C ARG A 388 18.66 -19.54 14.78
N PHE A 389 17.63 -18.72 14.97
CA PHE A 389 17.31 -18.17 16.28
C PHE A 389 16.25 -18.96 17.06
N SER A 390 15.44 -19.77 16.38
CA SER A 390 14.47 -20.65 17.05
C SER A 390 15.17 -21.62 18.00
N LEU A 391 14.68 -21.73 19.22
CA LEU A 391 15.22 -22.60 20.28
C LEU A 391 14.91 -24.09 20.02
N THR A 392 15.28 -24.56 18.85
CA THR A 392 15.09 -25.96 18.43
C THR A 392 16.01 -26.88 19.22
N ALA A 393 15.46 -27.98 19.74
CA ALA A 393 16.17 -28.97 20.56
C ALA A 393 17.43 -29.57 19.83
N GLY A 394 18.45 -29.85 20.61
CA GLY A 394 19.65 -30.49 20.14
C GLY A 394 20.62 -29.58 19.37
N CYS A 395 20.32 -28.32 19.21
CA CYS A 395 21.17 -27.35 18.48
C CYS A 395 21.63 -26.22 19.41
N PRO A 396 22.91 -25.77 19.30
CA PRO A 396 23.36 -24.57 20.01
C PRO A 396 22.56 -23.33 19.55
N ARG A 397 22.04 -22.59 20.52
CA ARG A 397 21.24 -21.37 20.26
C ARG A 397 21.66 -20.24 21.20
N PRO A 398 21.79 -19.01 20.71
CA PRO A 398 22.04 -17.85 21.57
C PRO A 398 20.78 -17.48 22.34
N ALA A 399 20.90 -17.25 23.62
CA ALA A 399 19.78 -16.90 24.50
C ALA A 399 20.14 -15.77 25.46
N LEU A 400 19.12 -15.03 25.85
CA LEU A 400 19.09 -14.25 27.10
C LEU A 400 18.46 -15.13 28.15
N VAL A 401 19.20 -15.49 29.18
CA VAL A 401 18.72 -16.31 30.27
C VAL A 401 18.41 -15.42 31.47
N ALA A 402 17.15 -15.43 31.92
CA ALA A 402 16.72 -14.81 33.16
C ALA A 402 16.74 -15.86 34.30
N GLU A 403 17.64 -15.70 35.25
CA GLU A 403 17.77 -16.59 36.40
C GLU A 403 17.07 -16.00 37.62
N PHE A 404 16.29 -16.84 38.29
CA PHE A 404 15.51 -16.48 39.46
C PHE A 404 15.84 -17.39 40.63
N LEU A 405 15.96 -16.79 41.80
CA LEU A 405 15.87 -17.49 43.07
C LEU A 405 14.52 -17.09 43.72
N LEU A 406 13.71 -18.09 44.05
CA LEU A 406 12.38 -17.87 44.61
C LEU A 406 12.20 -18.67 45.90
N ASP A 407 11.38 -18.15 46.81
CA ASP A 407 10.94 -18.93 47.96
C ASP A 407 9.86 -19.97 47.58
N ALA A 408 9.43 -20.77 48.53
CA ALA A 408 8.42 -21.82 48.34
C ALA A 408 7.04 -21.26 47.93
N GLN A 409 6.77 -19.99 48.22
CA GLN A 409 5.53 -19.28 47.86
C GLN A 409 5.64 -18.49 46.56
N GLY A 410 6.75 -18.64 45.79
CA GLY A 410 6.97 -17.96 44.53
C GLY A 410 7.35 -16.46 44.67
N GLU A 411 7.82 -15.99 45.85
CA GLU A 411 8.43 -14.66 45.95
C GLU A 411 9.80 -14.65 45.29
N VAL A 412 10.00 -13.70 44.36
CA VAL A 412 11.28 -13.52 43.68
C VAL A 412 12.27 -12.81 44.59
N LEU A 413 13.24 -13.53 45.06
CA LEU A 413 14.32 -13.02 45.93
C LEU A 413 15.41 -12.35 45.08
N THR A 414 15.81 -12.97 43.96
CA THR A 414 16.76 -12.39 43.00
C THR A 414 16.30 -12.65 41.59
N ALA A 415 16.63 -11.71 40.70
CA ALA A 415 16.46 -11.85 39.24
C ALA A 415 17.72 -11.33 38.55
N GLN A 416 18.36 -12.15 37.76
CA GLN A 416 19.61 -11.79 37.06
C GLN A 416 19.59 -12.27 35.62
N PRO A 417 19.74 -11.37 34.65
CA PRO A 417 19.92 -11.75 33.23
C PRO A 417 21.39 -12.07 32.96
N ARG A 418 21.60 -13.02 32.04
CA ARG A 418 22.89 -13.27 31.42
C ARG A 418 22.74 -13.69 29.97
N LEU A 419 23.78 -13.48 29.18
CA LEU A 419 23.86 -13.98 27.81
C LEU A 419 24.51 -15.36 27.80
N ALA A 420 23.92 -16.31 27.09
CA ALA A 420 24.43 -17.68 27.01
C ALA A 420 24.23 -18.29 25.61
N TRP A 421 24.98 -19.32 25.32
CA TRP A 421 24.67 -20.30 24.31
C TRP A 421 24.11 -21.54 25.01
N ILE A 422 22.91 -21.96 24.65
CA ILE A 422 22.21 -23.08 25.27
C ILE A 422 21.92 -24.17 24.26
N ILE A 423 21.66 -25.38 24.75
CA ILE A 423 21.04 -26.45 23.98
C ILE A 423 19.75 -26.83 24.68
N VAL A 424 18.62 -26.65 23.99
CA VAL A 424 17.32 -27.12 24.48
C VAL A 424 17.31 -28.64 24.42
N ALA A 425 17.02 -29.30 25.51
CA ALA A 425 17.01 -30.76 25.61
C ALA A 425 15.79 -31.38 24.90
N ARG A 426 14.63 -30.74 25.03
CA ARG A 426 13.36 -31.22 24.43
C ARG A 426 12.47 -30.04 24.06
N ASN A 427 11.84 -30.11 22.90
CA ASN A 427 10.66 -29.34 22.55
C ASN A 427 9.43 -30.26 22.71
N ILE A 428 8.46 -29.87 23.51
CA ILE A 428 7.28 -30.68 23.88
C ILE A 428 6.05 -29.93 23.39
N THR A 429 5.03 -30.66 22.90
CA THR A 429 3.75 -30.01 22.56
C THR A 429 2.90 -29.81 23.81
N TYR A 430 1.96 -28.82 23.78
CA TYR A 430 1.02 -28.62 24.87
C TYR A 430 0.25 -29.89 25.25
N PRO A 431 -0.32 -30.70 24.31
CA PRO A 431 -0.99 -31.95 24.65
C PRO A 431 -0.06 -33.00 25.28
N ASP A 432 1.18 -33.12 24.79
CA ASP A 432 2.14 -34.09 25.37
C ASP A 432 2.56 -33.66 26.77
N ALA A 433 2.80 -32.37 26.99
CA ALA A 433 3.11 -31.83 28.31
C ALA A 433 1.94 -32.03 29.29
N GLN A 434 0.68 -31.79 28.86
CA GLN A 434 -0.50 -32.04 29.68
C GLN A 434 -0.62 -33.52 30.06
N THR A 435 -0.42 -34.41 29.09
CA THR A 435 -0.44 -35.87 29.32
C THR A 435 0.60 -36.30 30.34
N ALA A 436 1.82 -35.75 30.24
CA ALA A 436 2.89 -36.04 31.19
C ALA A 436 2.59 -35.51 32.61
N LEU A 437 1.96 -34.34 32.73
CA LEU A 437 1.53 -33.72 33.97
C LEU A 437 0.39 -34.52 34.63
N ASP A 438 -0.63 -34.92 33.86
CA ASP A 438 -1.77 -35.70 34.33
C ASP A 438 -1.34 -37.09 34.87
N ALA A 439 -0.32 -37.67 34.24
CA ALA A 439 0.24 -38.96 34.68
C ALA A 439 1.34 -38.85 35.75
N ASP A 440 1.75 -37.62 36.13
CA ASP A 440 2.92 -37.36 37.01
C ASP A 440 4.20 -38.10 36.55
N SER A 441 4.36 -38.25 35.23
CA SER A 441 5.39 -39.06 34.63
C SER A 441 6.70 -38.28 34.37
N ASP A 442 6.67 -36.95 34.46
CA ASP A 442 7.82 -36.06 34.29
C ASP A 442 8.00 -35.17 35.54
N GLN A 443 8.95 -35.54 36.36
CA GLN A 443 9.23 -34.84 37.62
C GLN A 443 9.64 -33.37 37.42
N HIS A 444 10.31 -33.04 36.33
CA HIS A 444 10.69 -31.67 36.00
C HIS A 444 9.46 -30.81 35.67
N LEU A 445 8.53 -31.32 34.87
CA LEU A 445 7.28 -30.64 34.55
C LEU A 445 6.38 -30.52 35.80
N SER A 446 6.29 -31.58 36.63
CA SER A 446 5.51 -31.54 37.89
C SER A 446 6.07 -30.51 38.88
N LEU A 447 7.40 -30.36 38.95
CA LEU A 447 8.05 -29.31 39.77
C LEU A 447 7.76 -27.92 39.21
N ALA A 448 7.86 -27.76 37.87
CA ALA A 448 7.59 -26.50 37.19
C ALA A 448 6.12 -26.07 37.39
N LEU A 449 5.16 -27.02 37.35
CA LEU A 449 3.75 -26.76 37.59
C LEU A 449 3.49 -26.33 39.04
N ARG A 450 4.18 -26.93 40.02
CA ARG A 450 4.08 -26.50 41.43
C ARG A 450 4.50 -25.04 41.60
N LEU A 451 5.64 -24.64 41.00
CA LEU A 451 6.09 -23.26 40.98
C LEU A 451 5.08 -22.34 40.26
N ALA A 452 4.59 -22.72 39.07
CA ALA A 452 3.61 -21.94 38.34
C ALA A 452 2.34 -21.67 39.12
N ARG A 453 1.82 -22.69 39.82
CA ARG A 453 0.66 -22.52 40.74
C ARG A 453 0.94 -21.54 41.88
N ALA A 454 2.12 -21.61 42.50
CA ALA A 454 2.51 -20.65 43.56
C ALA A 454 2.60 -19.21 43.01
N LEU A 455 3.14 -19.03 41.79
CA LEU A 455 3.21 -17.73 41.11
C LEU A 455 1.79 -17.19 40.83
N LEU A 456 0.89 -18.02 40.30
CA LEU A 456 -0.50 -17.63 40.05
C LEU A 456 -1.22 -17.23 41.34
N GLU A 457 -1.18 -18.08 42.41
CA GLU A 457 -1.80 -17.80 43.71
C GLU A 457 -1.33 -16.46 44.26
N ARG A 458 -0.03 -16.17 44.16
CA ARG A 458 0.54 -14.92 44.56
C ARG A 458 0.02 -13.73 43.77
N ARG A 459 -0.08 -13.85 42.45
CA ARG A 459 -0.64 -12.79 41.60
C ARG A 459 -2.12 -12.56 41.88
N LEU A 460 -2.90 -13.62 42.10
CA LEU A 460 -4.31 -13.53 42.48
C LEU A 460 -4.47 -12.81 43.84
N ALA A 461 -3.64 -13.12 44.83
CA ALA A 461 -3.62 -12.44 46.12
C ALA A 461 -3.31 -10.94 46.01
N ARG A 462 -2.62 -10.51 44.93
CA ARG A 462 -2.33 -9.10 44.61
C ARG A 462 -3.38 -8.45 43.70
N GLY A 463 -4.46 -9.17 43.35
CA GLY A 463 -5.57 -8.67 42.58
C GLY A 463 -5.44 -8.87 41.05
N ALA A 464 -4.72 -9.89 40.62
CA ALA A 464 -4.64 -10.23 39.20
C ALA A 464 -6.01 -10.64 38.62
N VAL A 465 -6.15 -10.45 37.32
CA VAL A 465 -7.30 -10.86 36.52
C VAL A 465 -6.86 -11.97 35.56
N VAL A 466 -7.52 -13.11 35.65
CA VAL A 466 -7.31 -14.23 34.73
C VAL A 466 -8.62 -14.49 33.98
N ILE A 467 -8.56 -14.44 32.70
CA ILE A 467 -9.70 -14.76 31.81
C ILE A 467 -9.44 -16.16 31.23
N ASP A 468 -10.24 -17.11 31.70
CA ASP A 468 -10.19 -18.50 31.27
C ASP A 468 -11.41 -18.79 30.38
N ARG A 469 -11.19 -18.77 29.07
CA ARG A 469 -12.24 -18.99 28.07
C ARG A 469 -11.76 -19.91 26.96
N PRO A 470 -12.66 -20.69 26.35
CA PRO A 470 -12.33 -21.45 25.15
C PRO A 470 -11.87 -20.53 24.02
N GLU A 471 -10.82 -20.91 23.31
CA GLU A 471 -10.32 -20.19 22.14
C GLU A 471 -10.84 -20.83 20.85
N PRO A 472 -11.54 -20.06 19.98
CA PRO A 472 -11.90 -20.55 18.65
C PRO A 472 -10.65 -20.57 17.77
N CYS A 473 -10.42 -21.71 17.11
CA CYS A 473 -9.45 -21.87 16.03
C CYS A 473 -10.17 -21.74 14.71
N VAL A 474 -9.79 -20.78 13.90
CA VAL A 474 -10.33 -20.57 12.56
C VAL A 474 -9.33 -21.12 11.56
N SER A 475 -9.76 -22.03 10.71
CA SER A 475 -8.96 -22.59 9.61
C SER A 475 -9.66 -22.44 8.27
N LEU A 476 -8.88 -22.37 7.20
CA LEU A 476 -9.36 -22.37 5.82
C LEU A 476 -9.06 -23.73 5.20
N THR A 477 -10.09 -24.41 4.72
CA THR A 477 -9.96 -25.64 3.93
C THR A 477 -10.29 -25.34 2.48
N CYS A 478 -9.34 -25.51 1.57
CA CYS A 478 -9.58 -25.47 0.14
C CYS A 478 -10.20 -26.82 -0.28
N MET A 479 -11.46 -26.79 -0.70
CA MET A 479 -12.11 -27.98 -1.28
C MET A 479 -12.32 -27.73 -2.77
N GLU A 480 -11.74 -28.58 -3.61
CA GLU A 480 -12.26 -28.77 -4.95
C GLU A 480 -13.59 -29.53 -4.87
N PRO A 481 -14.61 -29.17 -5.67
CA PRO A 481 -15.93 -29.79 -5.59
C PRO A 481 -15.94 -31.31 -5.85
N ASP A 482 -14.89 -31.85 -6.48
CA ASP A 482 -14.80 -33.27 -6.92
C ASP A 482 -13.44 -33.93 -6.62
N ALA A 483 -12.60 -33.34 -5.78
CA ALA A 483 -11.31 -33.91 -5.44
C ALA A 483 -11.48 -34.99 -4.36
N GLY A 484 -11.01 -36.20 -4.65
CA GLY A 484 -10.90 -37.29 -3.68
C GLY A 484 -9.97 -36.93 -2.52
N PRO A 485 -9.88 -37.72 -1.47
CA PRO A 485 -9.18 -37.42 -0.22
C PRO A 485 -7.66 -37.17 -0.38
N ASP A 486 -7.08 -37.39 -1.57
CA ASP A 486 -5.65 -37.28 -1.86
C ASP A 486 -5.29 -36.12 -2.82
N ALA A 487 -6.20 -35.15 -3.07
CA ALA A 487 -5.94 -34.06 -3.99
C ALA A 487 -5.06 -32.98 -3.35
N GLU A 488 -4.00 -32.61 -4.05
CA GLU A 488 -3.16 -31.45 -3.67
C GLU A 488 -3.96 -30.14 -3.66
N PRO A 489 -3.71 -29.20 -2.72
CA PRO A 489 -4.39 -27.91 -2.69
C PRO A 489 -3.94 -27.08 -3.90
N GLY A 490 -4.78 -26.99 -4.91
CA GLY A 490 -4.50 -26.22 -6.10
C GLY A 490 -5.74 -25.89 -6.92
N ALA A 491 -5.84 -24.64 -7.25
CA ALA A 491 -6.63 -24.01 -8.31
C ALA A 491 -8.16 -24.19 -8.28
N GLY A 492 -8.89 -23.18 -7.82
CA GLY A 492 -10.27 -22.90 -8.24
C GLY A 492 -11.39 -23.10 -7.20
N GLY A 493 -11.13 -23.69 -6.03
CA GLY A 493 -12.14 -23.87 -4.99
C GLY A 493 -12.25 -22.65 -4.06
N HIS A 494 -13.47 -22.23 -3.73
CA HIS A 494 -13.68 -21.25 -2.65
C HIS A 494 -13.27 -21.87 -1.32
N PRO A 495 -12.40 -21.24 -0.50
CA PRO A 495 -12.03 -21.76 0.79
C PRO A 495 -13.25 -21.83 1.71
N ARG A 496 -13.41 -22.95 2.41
CA ARG A 496 -14.40 -23.09 3.49
C ARG A 496 -13.77 -22.67 4.79
N VAL A 497 -14.47 -21.83 5.54
CA VAL A 497 -14.08 -21.47 6.90
C VAL A 497 -14.56 -22.59 7.83
N ALA A 498 -13.62 -23.23 8.54
CA ALA A 498 -13.92 -24.11 9.66
C ALA A 498 -13.61 -23.38 10.96
N ILE A 499 -14.50 -23.51 11.95
CA ILE A 499 -14.32 -22.96 13.29
C ILE A 499 -14.40 -24.13 14.26
N GLU A 500 -13.32 -24.37 14.97
CA GLU A 500 -13.20 -25.40 15.99
C GLU A 500 -12.82 -24.75 17.32
N ILE A 501 -13.25 -25.36 18.43
CA ILE A 501 -12.75 -24.95 19.74
C ILE A 501 -11.46 -25.74 19.97
N ARG A 502 -10.36 -25.01 20.22
CA ARG A 502 -9.07 -25.63 20.53
C ARG A 502 -9.18 -26.47 21.81
N GLU A 503 -8.67 -27.71 21.76
CA GLU A 503 -8.46 -28.50 22.96
C GLU A 503 -7.51 -27.76 23.92
N THR A 504 -7.90 -27.62 25.16
CA THR A 504 -7.12 -26.92 26.19
C THR A 504 -6.17 -27.87 26.89
N SER A 505 -4.98 -27.36 27.21
CA SER A 505 -3.97 -28.03 28.05
C SER A 505 -3.73 -27.17 29.30
N PRO A 506 -4.69 -27.12 30.23
CA PRO A 506 -4.78 -26.06 31.23
C PRO A 506 -3.54 -25.95 32.13
N ASP A 507 -2.96 -27.06 32.56
CA ASP A 507 -1.76 -27.06 33.42
C ASP A 507 -0.50 -26.69 32.62
N ALA A 508 -0.35 -27.19 31.39
CA ALA A 508 0.75 -26.83 30.52
C ALA A 508 0.69 -25.35 30.08
N GLU A 509 -0.51 -24.84 29.76
CA GLU A 509 -0.72 -23.41 29.45
C GLU A 509 -0.47 -22.51 30.66
N LEU A 510 -0.91 -22.91 31.85
CA LEU A 510 -0.61 -22.21 33.11
C LEU A 510 0.89 -22.11 33.34
N LEU A 511 1.62 -23.21 33.19
CA LEU A 511 3.06 -23.28 33.40
C LEU A 511 3.80 -22.28 32.49
N VAL A 512 3.52 -22.34 31.17
CA VAL A 512 4.16 -21.44 30.21
C VAL A 512 3.80 -19.98 30.50
N SER A 513 2.51 -19.68 30.70
CA SER A 513 2.06 -18.31 30.93
C SER A 513 2.69 -17.68 32.19
N GLU A 514 2.75 -18.42 33.29
CA GLU A 514 3.34 -17.90 34.54
C GLU A 514 4.86 -17.70 34.41
N PHE A 515 5.57 -18.57 33.71
CA PHE A 515 7.00 -18.39 33.50
C PHE A 515 7.30 -17.21 32.56
N MET A 516 6.47 -16.97 31.55
CA MET A 516 6.58 -15.79 30.70
C MET A 516 6.28 -14.50 31.46
N ILE A 517 5.28 -14.50 32.35
CA ILE A 517 5.01 -13.37 33.24
C ILE A 517 6.16 -13.15 34.22
N LEU A 518 6.70 -14.22 34.82
CA LEU A 518 7.88 -14.16 35.72
C LEU A 518 9.07 -13.51 34.99
N ALA A 519 9.41 -13.97 33.80
CA ALA A 519 10.53 -13.45 33.00
C ALA A 519 10.33 -11.97 32.67
N ASN A 520 9.17 -11.59 32.15
CA ASN A 520 8.86 -10.22 31.76
C ASN A 520 8.84 -9.25 32.96
N CYS A 521 8.24 -9.63 34.08
CA CYS A 521 8.23 -8.84 35.32
C CYS A 521 9.62 -8.74 35.95
N GLY A 522 10.34 -9.87 36.02
CA GLY A 522 11.66 -9.92 36.64
C GLY A 522 12.70 -9.12 35.88
N LEU A 523 12.73 -9.25 34.55
CA LEU A 523 13.62 -8.47 33.70
C LEU A 523 13.27 -6.99 33.68
N ALA A 524 11.97 -6.63 33.70
CA ALA A 524 11.53 -5.24 33.82
C ALA A 524 11.97 -4.60 35.15
N ARG A 525 11.86 -5.34 36.27
CA ARG A 525 12.34 -4.90 37.58
C ARG A 525 13.86 -4.73 37.58
N TRP A 526 14.59 -5.74 37.11
CA TRP A 526 16.05 -5.68 37.03
C TRP A 526 16.50 -4.48 36.16
N ALA A 527 15.91 -4.27 34.99
CA ALA A 527 16.23 -3.15 34.12
C ALA A 527 16.00 -1.79 34.80
N LYS A 528 14.87 -1.65 35.53
CA LYS A 528 14.58 -0.45 36.32
C LYS A 528 15.67 -0.19 37.39
N GLU A 529 16.09 -1.23 38.11
CA GLU A 529 17.14 -1.15 39.13
C GLU A 529 18.53 -0.85 38.53
N ALA A 530 18.83 -1.42 37.37
CA ALA A 530 20.06 -1.19 36.63
C ALA A 530 20.09 0.12 35.81
N GLY A 531 18.97 0.83 35.74
CA GLY A 531 18.86 2.05 34.93
C GLY A 531 18.84 1.81 33.41
N VAL A 532 18.48 0.60 32.97
CA VAL A 532 18.34 0.25 31.56
C VAL A 532 16.95 0.64 31.05
N PRO A 533 16.82 1.56 30.09
CA PRO A 533 15.52 1.94 29.58
C PRO A 533 14.92 0.83 28.72
N LEU A 534 13.65 0.48 28.98
CA LEU A 534 12.87 -0.49 28.20
C LEU A 534 11.53 0.11 27.78
N LEU A 535 10.91 -0.50 26.79
CA LEU A 535 9.51 -0.29 26.46
C LEU A 535 8.65 -1.17 27.37
N HIS A 536 7.85 -0.53 28.21
CA HIS A 536 6.97 -1.18 29.18
C HIS A 536 5.55 -1.23 28.64
N ARG A 537 4.86 -2.35 28.89
CA ARG A 537 3.42 -2.47 28.68
C ARG A 537 2.71 -2.14 29.99
N THR A 538 2.06 -0.99 30.05
CA THR A 538 1.48 -0.44 31.27
C THR A 538 -0.04 -0.48 31.24
N GLN A 539 -0.65 -0.68 32.40
CA GLN A 539 -2.10 -0.59 32.61
C GLN A 539 -2.33 -0.01 34.00
N ASP A 540 -2.09 1.29 34.12
CA ASP A 540 -2.12 1.97 35.46
C ASP A 540 -3.54 2.42 35.81
N ILE A 541 -4.36 1.45 36.18
CA ILE A 541 -5.75 1.65 36.61
C ILE A 541 -5.99 0.98 37.95
N ALA A 542 -6.97 1.48 38.72
CA ALA A 542 -7.48 0.83 39.89
C ALA A 542 -8.61 -0.15 39.54
N LEU A 543 -8.37 -1.45 39.73
CA LEU A 543 -9.39 -2.47 39.54
C LEU A 543 -10.21 -2.65 40.80
N PRO A 544 -11.55 -2.61 40.75
CA PRO A 544 -12.39 -2.93 41.89
C PRO A 544 -12.23 -4.42 42.28
N VAL A 545 -12.43 -4.73 43.56
CA VAL A 545 -12.22 -6.09 44.09
C VAL A 545 -13.03 -7.17 43.33
N ASN A 546 -14.25 -6.84 42.92
CA ASN A 546 -15.10 -7.74 42.14
C ASN A 546 -14.67 -7.94 40.68
N ALA A 547 -13.64 -7.23 40.21
CA ALA A 547 -13.01 -7.42 38.90
C ALA A 547 -11.66 -8.15 39.01
N GLN A 548 -11.32 -8.69 40.17
CA GLN A 548 -10.08 -9.44 40.46
C GLN A 548 -10.40 -10.92 40.60
N GLY A 549 -9.49 -11.80 40.15
CA GLY A 549 -9.68 -13.25 40.26
C GLY A 549 -9.72 -13.95 38.91
N VAL A 550 -10.28 -15.16 38.91
CA VAL A 550 -10.41 -16.02 37.69
C VAL A 550 -11.85 -15.96 37.20
N PHE A 551 -12.02 -15.62 35.92
CA PHE A 551 -13.33 -15.48 35.26
C PHE A 551 -13.48 -16.51 34.16
N ARG A 552 -14.55 -17.31 34.20
CA ARG A 552 -14.91 -18.36 33.21
C ARG A 552 -16.26 -18.13 32.56
N ASP A 553 -17.20 -17.51 33.30
CA ASP A 553 -18.52 -17.21 32.74
C ASP A 553 -18.45 -16.08 31.72
N PRO A 554 -19.02 -16.23 30.50
CA PRO A 554 -18.96 -15.22 29.45
C PRO A 554 -19.52 -13.84 29.86
N VAL A 555 -20.55 -13.82 30.73
CA VAL A 555 -21.16 -12.56 31.20
C VAL A 555 -20.21 -11.82 32.13
N ASP A 556 -19.56 -12.55 33.05
CA ASP A 556 -18.59 -11.99 33.97
C ASP A 556 -17.33 -11.55 33.24
N ILE A 557 -16.83 -12.34 32.27
CA ILE A 557 -15.74 -11.96 31.37
C ILE A 557 -16.07 -10.65 30.67
N PHE A 558 -17.27 -10.53 30.08
CA PHE A 558 -17.68 -9.31 29.38
C PHE A 558 -17.73 -8.09 30.31
N ARG A 559 -18.20 -8.25 31.55
CA ARG A 559 -18.21 -7.19 32.58
C ARG A 559 -16.81 -6.76 32.95
N VAL A 560 -15.91 -7.71 33.19
CA VAL A 560 -14.53 -7.44 33.59
C VAL A 560 -13.74 -6.78 32.47
N VAL A 561 -13.84 -7.28 31.26
CA VAL A 561 -13.16 -6.71 30.07
C VAL A 561 -13.51 -5.23 29.88
N LYS A 562 -14.75 -4.83 30.14
CA LYS A 562 -15.16 -3.41 30.07
C LYS A 562 -14.51 -2.52 31.13
N LEU A 563 -14.05 -3.09 32.23
CA LEU A 563 -13.34 -2.37 33.30
C LEU A 563 -11.83 -2.31 33.03
N LEU A 564 -11.31 -3.18 32.15
CA LEU A 564 -9.90 -3.19 31.78
C LEU A 564 -9.65 -2.10 30.72
N ALA A 565 -8.80 -1.15 31.03
CA ALA A 565 -8.29 -0.24 30.00
C ALA A 565 -7.31 -0.98 29.07
N PRO A 566 -7.23 -0.61 27.77
CA PRO A 566 -6.16 -1.11 26.92
C PRO A 566 -4.79 -0.79 27.53
N PRO A 567 -3.84 -1.75 27.51
CA PRO A 567 -2.48 -1.44 27.95
C PRO A 567 -1.79 -0.47 27.00
N ALA A 568 -1.05 0.49 27.54
CA ALA A 568 -0.23 1.43 26.79
C ALA A 568 1.22 0.93 26.67
N LEU A 569 1.93 1.39 25.62
CA LEU A 569 3.36 1.18 25.47
C LEU A 569 4.08 2.47 25.88
N GLU A 570 4.95 2.40 26.88
CA GLU A 570 5.60 3.56 27.49
C GLU A 570 7.05 3.25 27.88
N CYS A 571 7.91 4.27 27.90
CA CYS A 571 9.29 4.17 28.40
C CYS A 571 9.39 4.30 29.94
N THR A 572 8.29 4.64 30.61
CA THR A 572 8.26 4.74 32.09
C THR A 572 7.69 3.45 32.67
N PRO A 573 8.43 2.76 33.55
CA PRO A 573 7.90 1.59 34.24
C PRO A 573 6.74 1.98 35.16
N ARG A 574 5.54 1.49 34.84
CA ARG A 574 4.32 1.61 35.66
C ARG A 574 3.68 0.24 35.83
N ARG A 575 2.75 0.13 36.79
CA ARG A 575 2.07 -1.13 37.04
C ARG A 575 1.25 -1.62 35.84
N HIS A 576 1.08 -2.93 35.78
CA HIS A 576 0.12 -3.58 34.90
C HIS A 576 -0.97 -4.21 35.77
N ALA A 577 -2.13 -3.55 35.86
CA ALA A 577 -3.18 -3.90 36.80
C ALA A 577 -3.70 -5.34 36.63
N ALA A 578 -4.02 -5.75 35.41
CA ALA A 578 -4.54 -7.10 35.18
C ALA A 578 -3.52 -8.22 35.53
N LEU A 579 -2.22 -7.96 35.40
CA LEU A 579 -1.17 -8.91 35.77
C LEU A 579 -0.75 -8.80 37.23
N ALA A 580 -1.22 -7.76 37.95
CA ALA A 580 -0.86 -7.43 39.33
C ALA A 580 0.66 -7.31 39.56
N CYS A 581 1.38 -6.71 38.62
CA CYS A 581 2.82 -6.46 38.72
C CYS A 581 3.16 -4.97 38.60
N GLU A 582 4.25 -4.56 39.27
CA GLU A 582 4.68 -3.16 39.38
C GLU A 582 5.39 -2.64 38.12
N ALA A 583 5.97 -3.53 37.33
CA ALA A 583 6.57 -3.25 36.05
C ALA A 583 6.44 -4.48 35.14
N TYR A 584 6.15 -4.26 33.87
CA TYR A 584 6.04 -5.31 32.89
C TYR A 584 6.61 -4.83 31.54
N ALA A 585 7.62 -5.51 31.04
CA ALA A 585 8.20 -5.28 29.72
C ALA A 585 8.20 -6.60 28.96
N THR A 586 7.72 -6.58 27.73
CA THR A 586 7.70 -7.80 26.91
C THR A 586 9.08 -8.07 26.35
N LEU A 587 9.57 -9.31 26.54
CA LEU A 587 10.86 -9.81 26.05
C LEU A 587 10.77 -11.27 25.55
N THR A 588 9.65 -11.93 25.81
CA THR A 588 9.50 -13.37 25.65
C THR A 588 9.18 -13.84 24.26
N SER A 589 9.07 -12.93 23.28
CA SER A 589 8.82 -13.31 21.88
C SER A 589 9.62 -12.45 20.90
N PRO A 590 10.95 -12.40 21.01
CA PRO A 590 11.80 -11.49 20.22
C PRO A 590 11.91 -11.87 18.73
N ILE A 591 11.62 -13.11 18.36
CA ILE A 591 11.61 -13.55 16.95
C ILE A 591 10.42 -12.96 16.20
N ARG A 592 9.28 -12.75 16.91
CA ARG A 592 7.99 -12.42 16.29
C ARG A 592 7.36 -11.11 16.77
N ARG A 593 7.98 -10.35 17.67
CA ARG A 593 7.53 -9.01 18.11
C ARG A 593 8.70 -8.06 18.21
N TYR A 594 8.66 -6.96 17.47
CA TYR A 594 9.78 -5.99 17.41
C TYR A 594 10.02 -5.30 18.75
N VAL A 595 8.98 -5.07 19.56
CA VAL A 595 9.13 -4.50 20.92
C VAL A 595 9.99 -5.41 21.80
N ASP A 596 9.77 -6.71 21.76
CA ASP A 596 10.56 -7.71 22.50
C ASP A 596 11.99 -7.78 21.98
N PHE A 597 12.16 -7.73 20.66
CA PHE A 597 13.46 -7.67 20.00
C PHE A 597 14.26 -6.45 20.45
N LEU A 598 13.62 -5.26 20.47
CA LEU A 598 14.28 -4.03 20.89
C LEU A 598 14.62 -4.03 22.39
N ASN A 599 13.70 -4.49 23.24
CA ASN A 599 13.95 -4.64 24.68
C ASN A 599 15.11 -5.63 24.95
N MET A 600 15.18 -6.72 24.16
CA MET A 600 16.29 -7.66 24.23
C MET A 600 17.62 -7.00 23.84
N ALA A 601 17.64 -6.17 22.79
CA ALA A 601 18.84 -5.44 22.38
C ALA A 601 19.32 -4.47 23.48
N GLN A 602 18.42 -3.79 24.17
CA GLN A 602 18.76 -2.92 25.30
C GLN A 602 19.49 -3.67 26.43
N ILE A 603 18.95 -4.82 26.83
CA ILE A 603 19.56 -5.66 27.87
C ILE A 603 20.87 -6.28 27.37
N GLN A 604 20.90 -6.82 26.14
CA GLN A 604 22.10 -7.40 25.56
C GLN A 604 23.27 -6.41 25.53
N ASP A 605 23.04 -5.19 25.04
CA ASP A 605 24.10 -4.20 24.89
C ASP A 605 24.59 -3.73 26.27
N TYR A 606 23.68 -3.56 27.23
CA TYR A 606 24.05 -3.23 28.61
C TYR A 606 24.91 -4.33 29.25
N LEU A 607 24.53 -5.60 29.09
CA LEU A 607 25.30 -6.73 29.62
C LEU A 607 26.67 -6.88 28.96
N SER A 608 26.79 -6.50 27.70
CA SER A 608 28.01 -6.65 26.91
C SER A 608 28.97 -5.46 27.04
N SER A 609 28.47 -4.24 27.20
CA SER A 609 29.25 -2.99 27.13
C SER A 609 29.09 -2.07 28.33
N GLY A 610 28.13 -2.35 29.22
CA GLY A 610 27.77 -1.47 30.35
C GLY A 610 26.86 -0.31 29.98
N ALA A 611 26.42 -0.19 28.72
CA ALA A 611 25.52 0.85 28.26
C ALA A 611 24.39 0.28 27.41
N PRO A 612 23.14 0.75 27.56
CA PRO A 612 22.05 0.36 26.69
C PRO A 612 22.25 0.92 25.29
N ARG A 613 21.62 0.31 24.27
CA ARG A 613 21.68 0.75 22.88
C ARG A 613 21.12 2.15 22.65
N LEU A 614 19.96 2.41 23.22
CA LEU A 614 19.27 3.69 23.14
C LEU A 614 19.03 4.22 24.55
N ASP A 615 19.12 5.51 24.68
CA ASP A 615 18.62 6.20 25.86
C ASP A 615 17.07 6.27 25.83
N ARG A 616 16.50 6.80 26.89
CA ARG A 616 15.04 6.95 27.01
C ARG A 616 14.44 7.78 25.87
N ALA A 617 15.10 8.87 25.48
CA ALA A 617 14.61 9.77 24.44
C ALA A 617 14.61 9.07 23.07
N GLY A 618 15.64 8.26 22.81
CA GLY A 618 15.70 7.43 21.59
C GLY A 618 14.58 6.39 21.52
N LEU A 619 14.22 5.76 22.66
CA LEU A 619 13.07 4.84 22.71
C LEU A 619 11.73 5.58 22.55
N GLU A 620 11.56 6.75 23.17
CA GLU A 620 10.34 7.57 23.06
C GLU A 620 10.10 7.99 21.59
N ALA A 621 11.16 8.30 20.85
CA ALA A 621 11.07 8.64 19.43
C ALA A 621 10.61 7.48 18.52
N LEU A 622 10.76 6.23 18.95
CA LEU A 622 10.33 5.06 18.18
C LEU A 622 8.84 4.71 18.38
N ILE A 623 8.19 5.21 19.43
CA ILE A 623 6.79 4.90 19.76
C ILE A 623 5.84 6.07 19.49
N THR A 624 6.36 7.22 19.04
CA THR A 624 5.59 8.40 18.60
C THR A 624 5.43 8.45 17.09
#